data_a451930fc583a2101115e07ab9b4cf3b
#
_entry.id   a451930fc583a2101115e07ab9b4cf3b
#
_cell.length_a   1.000
_cell.length_b   1.000
_cell.length_c   1.000
_cell.angle_alpha   90.00
_cell.angle_beta   90.00
_cell.angle_gamma   90.00
#
_symmetry.space_group_name_H-M   'P 1'
#
loop_
_entity.id
_entity.type
_entity.pdbx_description
1 polymer ?
#
loop_
_entity_poly.entity_id
_entity_poly.type
_entity_poly.pdbx_seq_one_letter_code
_entity_poly.pdbx_strand_id
1 'polypeptide(L)'
;IVVIPGANMACDIEYLKAQDEQFHWCDYVVLQMEIPYEAVWYSVKRAKELGKTVILNPAPAPDKIPEEILSLVDYLTPNETEIIALNGKSKDDIREGAEKLLSRGVSNVIATLGDRGALLVNRYGETFYPARKVVSVDTTAAGDCFNGAMVAALAEGQSEAEAILFANIASSIAVTRKGAQESLPIREEVAVIM
;
A
#
# COMPACT_ATOMS: atom_id res chain seq x y z
N ILE A 1 -15.96 3.59 12.54
CA ILE A 1 -15.93 2.19 12.05
C ILE A 1 -15.67 1.30 13.25
N VAL A 2 -16.43 0.20 13.38
CA VAL A 2 -16.19 -0.86 14.36
C VAL A 2 -15.73 -2.09 13.60
N VAL A 3 -14.53 -2.58 13.91
CA VAL A 3 -13.92 -3.74 13.25
C VAL A 3 -13.91 -4.92 14.23
N ILE A 4 -14.41 -6.06 13.78
CA ILE A 4 -14.27 -7.34 14.45
C ILE A 4 -13.32 -8.18 13.61
N PRO A 5 -12.06 -8.40 14.03
CA PRO A 5 -11.03 -8.97 13.17
C PRO A 5 -11.31 -10.41 12.71
N GLY A 6 -12.09 -11.18 13.49
CA GLY A 6 -12.56 -12.51 13.09
C GLY A 6 -11.43 -13.41 12.55
N ALA A 7 -11.61 -13.93 11.33
CA ALA A 7 -10.66 -14.82 10.68
C ALA A 7 -9.27 -14.19 10.44
N ASN A 8 -9.16 -12.86 10.37
CA ASN A 8 -7.86 -12.21 10.20
C ASN A 8 -6.88 -12.60 11.32
N MET A 9 -7.38 -12.80 12.56
CA MET A 9 -6.52 -13.20 13.68
C MET A 9 -6.02 -14.65 13.61
N ALA A 10 -6.60 -15.46 12.72
CA ALA A 10 -6.11 -16.81 12.45
C ALA A 10 -5.01 -16.85 11.36
N CYS A 11 -4.74 -15.74 10.70
CA CYS A 11 -3.61 -15.60 9.79
C CYS A 11 -2.32 -15.34 10.58
N ASP A 12 -1.90 -16.33 11.34
CA ASP A 12 -0.72 -16.31 12.19
C ASP A 12 0.52 -16.88 11.49
N ILE A 13 1.66 -16.91 12.19
CA ILE A 13 2.93 -17.40 11.64
C ILE A 13 2.83 -18.89 11.26
N GLU A 14 2.12 -19.71 12.01
CA GLU A 14 2.00 -21.15 11.72
C GLU A 14 1.17 -21.37 10.46
N TYR A 15 0.09 -20.61 10.27
CA TYR A 15 -0.66 -20.60 9.02
C TYR A 15 0.23 -20.19 7.82
N LEU A 16 1.02 -19.12 7.97
CA LEU A 16 1.90 -18.64 6.90
C LEU A 16 3.01 -19.64 6.56
N LYS A 17 3.60 -20.31 7.55
CA LYS A 17 4.56 -21.39 7.32
C LYS A 17 3.94 -22.55 6.53
N ALA A 18 2.70 -22.89 6.82
CA ALA A 18 1.98 -23.93 6.08
C ALA A 18 1.69 -23.53 4.63
N GLN A 19 1.73 -22.23 4.32
CA GLN A 19 1.54 -21.67 2.98
C GLN A 19 2.86 -21.18 2.33
N ASP A 20 4.01 -21.66 2.77
CA ASP A 20 5.33 -21.18 2.33
C ASP A 20 5.53 -21.26 0.81
N GLU A 21 4.92 -22.25 0.14
CA GLU A 21 4.95 -22.37 -1.32
C GLU A 21 4.42 -21.12 -2.05
N GLN A 22 3.48 -20.38 -1.45
CA GLN A 22 2.94 -19.17 -2.05
C GLN A 22 4.00 -18.06 -2.13
N PHE A 23 4.89 -17.96 -1.14
CA PHE A 23 6.02 -17.04 -1.18
C PHE A 23 7.03 -17.39 -2.28
N HIS A 24 7.21 -18.67 -2.60
CA HIS A 24 8.05 -19.10 -3.72
C HIS A 24 7.43 -18.75 -5.07
N TRP A 25 6.11 -18.88 -5.18
CA TRP A 25 5.38 -18.72 -6.44
C TRP A 25 5.18 -17.25 -6.84
N CYS A 26 4.96 -16.35 -5.89
CA CYS A 26 4.69 -14.93 -6.17
C CYS A 26 5.98 -14.14 -6.44
N ASP A 27 5.85 -12.98 -7.09
CA ASP A 27 6.92 -11.99 -7.27
C ASP A 27 6.74 -10.78 -6.33
N TYR A 28 5.50 -10.50 -5.94
CA TYR A 28 5.10 -9.40 -5.07
C TYR A 28 4.34 -9.91 -3.86
N VAL A 29 4.65 -9.36 -2.69
CA VAL A 29 3.92 -9.62 -1.44
C VAL A 29 3.31 -8.31 -0.97
N VAL A 30 1.98 -8.27 -0.92
CA VAL A 30 1.21 -7.09 -0.49
C VAL A 30 0.63 -7.34 0.88
N LEU A 31 0.89 -6.44 1.82
CA LEU A 31 0.53 -6.57 3.22
C LEU A 31 -0.19 -5.31 3.72
N GLN A 32 -1.12 -5.52 4.66
CA GLN A 32 -1.74 -4.47 5.48
C GLN A 32 -1.48 -4.81 6.97
N MET A 33 -1.99 -3.94 7.86
CA MET A 33 -1.83 -4.10 9.31
C MET A 33 -3.10 -4.65 9.97
N GLU A 34 -3.85 -5.52 9.27
CA GLU A 34 -5.13 -6.09 9.73
C GLU A 34 -5.05 -7.55 10.19
N ILE A 35 -3.87 -8.16 10.14
CA ILE A 35 -3.56 -9.47 10.70
C ILE A 35 -2.57 -9.30 11.86
N PRO A 36 -2.25 -10.35 12.67
CA PRO A 36 -1.26 -10.24 13.73
C PRO A 36 0.06 -9.64 13.24
N TYR A 37 0.60 -8.65 13.93
CA TYR A 37 1.81 -7.94 13.50
C TYR A 37 3.01 -8.86 13.30
N GLU A 38 3.14 -9.89 14.15
CA GLU A 38 4.18 -10.90 14.02
C GLU A 38 4.07 -11.67 12.70
N ALA A 39 2.85 -11.89 12.20
CA ALA A 39 2.60 -12.52 10.91
C ALA A 39 3.00 -11.58 9.76
N VAL A 40 2.72 -10.27 9.88
CA VAL A 40 3.19 -9.26 8.92
C VAL A 40 4.72 -9.23 8.90
N TRP A 41 5.37 -9.16 10.07
CA TRP A 41 6.84 -9.12 10.15
C TRP A 41 7.49 -10.40 9.60
N TYR A 42 6.89 -11.55 9.89
CA TYR A 42 7.32 -12.82 9.30
C TYR A 42 7.21 -12.78 7.77
N SER A 43 6.08 -12.33 7.23
CA SER A 43 5.85 -12.26 5.78
C SER A 43 6.85 -11.35 5.08
N VAL A 44 7.14 -10.16 5.66
CA VAL A 44 8.15 -9.23 5.13
C VAL A 44 9.53 -9.91 5.08
N LYS A 45 9.98 -10.50 6.18
CA LYS A 45 11.28 -11.18 6.24
C LYS A 45 11.34 -12.34 5.24
N ARG A 46 10.31 -13.19 5.22
CA ARG A 46 10.26 -14.35 4.33
C ARG A 46 10.26 -13.96 2.86
N ALA A 47 9.50 -12.94 2.48
CA ALA A 47 9.49 -12.41 1.13
C ALA A 47 10.90 -11.94 0.72
N LYS A 48 11.59 -11.21 1.57
CA LYS A 48 12.94 -10.69 1.26
C LYS A 48 14.00 -11.79 1.23
N GLU A 49 13.92 -12.83 2.07
CA GLU A 49 14.77 -14.03 1.96
C GLU A 49 14.67 -14.68 0.59
N LEU A 50 13.49 -14.65 -0.03
CA LEU A 50 13.20 -15.20 -1.35
C LEU A 50 13.37 -14.19 -2.50
N GLY A 51 13.89 -12.99 -2.22
CA GLY A 51 14.12 -11.95 -3.22
C GLY A 51 12.86 -11.32 -3.80
N LYS A 52 11.74 -11.40 -3.08
CA LYS A 52 10.44 -10.85 -3.53
C LYS A 52 10.34 -9.36 -3.25
N THR A 53 9.48 -8.69 -4.00
CA THR A 53 9.14 -7.27 -3.76
C THR A 53 8.06 -7.15 -2.70
N VAL A 54 8.29 -6.34 -1.68
CA VAL A 54 7.37 -6.13 -0.55
C VAL A 54 6.69 -4.78 -0.66
N ILE A 55 5.36 -4.79 -0.70
CA ILE A 55 4.53 -3.60 -0.59
C ILE A 55 3.79 -3.67 0.75
N LEU A 56 3.98 -2.67 1.60
CA LEU A 56 3.30 -2.57 2.89
C LEU A 56 2.39 -1.34 2.89
N ASN A 57 1.10 -1.58 3.00
CA ASN A 57 0.15 -0.54 3.35
C ASN A 57 0.01 -0.51 4.89
N PRO A 58 0.45 0.55 5.59
CA PRO A 58 0.46 0.57 7.05
C PRO A 58 -0.91 0.95 7.64
N ALA A 59 -1.98 0.39 7.08
CA ALA A 59 -3.36 0.62 7.48
C ALA A 59 -3.94 -0.59 8.23
N PRO A 60 -4.57 -0.39 9.42
CA PRO A 60 -4.50 0.81 10.25
C PRO A 60 -3.08 1.02 10.81
N ALA A 61 -2.68 2.29 10.94
CA ALA A 61 -1.31 2.60 11.38
C ALA A 61 -1.03 2.02 12.77
N PRO A 62 0.01 1.16 12.90
CA PRO A 62 0.45 0.68 14.21
C PRO A 62 1.19 1.79 14.97
N ASP A 63 1.31 1.65 16.27
CA ASP A 63 2.09 2.60 17.08
C ASP A 63 3.56 2.66 16.63
N LYS A 64 4.10 1.53 16.17
CA LYS A 64 5.47 1.43 15.68
C LYS A 64 5.65 0.26 14.72
N ILE A 65 6.39 0.49 13.64
CA ILE A 65 6.97 -0.57 12.80
C ILE A 65 8.46 -0.68 13.16
N PRO A 66 8.99 -1.88 13.47
CA PRO A 66 10.42 -2.07 13.75
C PRO A 66 11.29 -1.57 12.58
N GLU A 67 12.43 -0.92 12.88
CA GLU A 67 13.33 -0.39 11.85
C GLU A 67 13.86 -1.49 10.92
N GLU A 68 14.13 -2.67 11.48
CA GLU A 68 14.54 -3.85 10.72
C GLU A 68 13.48 -4.33 9.72
N ILE A 69 12.21 -4.04 9.95
CA ILE A 69 11.11 -4.36 9.02
C ILE A 69 10.99 -3.26 7.97
N LEU A 70 11.02 -1.99 8.38
CA LEU A 70 10.97 -0.86 7.45
C LEU A 70 12.07 -0.91 6.40
N SER A 71 13.29 -1.30 6.79
CA SER A 71 14.43 -1.42 5.87
C SER A 71 14.28 -2.55 4.84
N LEU A 72 13.31 -3.44 5.01
CA LEU A 72 13.00 -4.52 4.09
C LEU A 72 11.81 -4.20 3.16
N VAL A 73 11.13 -3.06 3.38
CA VAL A 73 9.97 -2.67 2.59
C VAL A 73 10.42 -1.93 1.33
N ASP A 74 10.01 -2.44 0.17
CA ASP A 74 10.31 -1.80 -1.12
C ASP A 74 9.38 -0.62 -1.39
N TYR A 75 8.09 -0.78 -1.09
CA TYR A 75 7.06 0.26 -1.20
C TYR A 75 6.23 0.36 0.08
N LEU A 76 6.25 1.50 0.72
CA LEU A 76 5.34 1.83 1.82
C LEU A 76 4.27 2.80 1.28
N THR A 77 2.99 2.47 1.47
CA THR A 77 1.87 3.21 0.87
C THR A 77 0.95 3.83 1.93
N PRO A 78 1.45 4.72 2.78
CA PRO A 78 0.65 5.36 3.82
C PRO A 78 -0.26 6.44 3.25
N ASN A 79 -1.40 6.69 3.89
CA ASN A 79 -2.15 7.93 3.74
C ASN A 79 -1.59 9.03 4.68
N GLU A 80 -2.17 10.23 4.62
CA GLU A 80 -1.74 11.38 5.43
C GLU A 80 -1.81 11.10 6.93
N THR A 81 -2.88 10.44 7.39
CA THR A 81 -3.08 10.11 8.81
C THR A 81 -2.05 9.08 9.28
N GLU A 82 -1.74 8.11 8.45
CA GLU A 82 -0.76 7.06 8.74
C GLU A 82 0.66 7.62 8.78
N ILE A 83 1.02 8.54 7.87
CA ILE A 83 2.31 9.24 7.93
C ILE A 83 2.48 9.98 9.27
N ILE A 84 1.45 10.71 9.69
CA ILE A 84 1.47 11.43 10.97
C ILE A 84 1.62 10.46 12.14
N ALA A 85 0.87 9.36 12.13
CA ALA A 85 0.93 8.35 13.18
C ALA A 85 2.32 7.69 13.27
N LEU A 86 2.89 7.26 12.14
CA LEU A 86 4.18 6.60 12.05
C LEU A 86 5.38 7.50 12.43
N ASN A 87 5.21 8.82 12.34
CA ASN A 87 6.20 9.82 12.73
C ASN A 87 5.99 10.39 14.15
N GLY A 88 5.27 9.67 15.02
CA GLY A 88 5.06 10.08 16.41
C GLY A 88 4.08 11.23 16.58
N LYS A 89 3.09 11.34 15.68
CA LYS A 89 2.04 12.38 15.68
C LYS A 89 2.58 13.80 15.52
N SER A 90 3.76 13.94 14.92
CA SER A 90 4.28 15.24 14.51
C SER A 90 3.39 15.83 13.42
N LYS A 91 3.11 17.14 13.50
CA LYS A 91 2.36 17.88 12.45
C LYS A 91 3.26 18.26 11.28
N ASP A 92 4.21 17.40 10.93
CA ASP A 92 5.07 17.63 9.78
C ASP A 92 4.27 17.71 8.48
N ASP A 93 4.81 18.39 7.50
CA ASP A 93 4.34 18.26 6.14
C ASP A 93 4.43 16.80 5.69
N ILE A 94 3.50 16.36 4.85
CA ILE A 94 3.46 14.98 4.32
C ILE A 94 4.77 14.60 3.66
N ARG A 95 5.39 15.54 2.94
CA ARG A 95 6.70 15.37 2.34
C ARG A 95 7.77 15.07 3.38
N GLU A 96 7.88 15.93 4.41
CA GLU A 96 8.84 15.73 5.50
C GLU A 96 8.60 14.40 6.22
N GLY A 97 7.32 14.04 6.41
CA GLY A 97 6.93 12.75 6.98
C GLY A 97 7.37 11.57 6.14
N ALA A 98 7.24 11.64 4.82
CA ALA A 98 7.72 10.62 3.88
C ALA A 98 9.26 10.54 3.86
N GLU A 99 9.96 11.66 3.86
CA GLU A 99 11.43 11.72 3.94
C GLU A 99 11.96 11.07 5.24
N LYS A 100 11.27 11.25 6.37
CA LYS A 100 11.59 10.58 7.63
C LYS A 100 11.45 9.06 7.52
N LEU A 101 10.40 8.56 6.85
CA LEU A 101 10.21 7.13 6.61
C LEU A 101 11.31 6.56 5.71
N LEU A 102 11.74 7.30 4.67
CA LEU A 102 12.90 6.93 3.86
C LEU A 102 14.18 6.84 4.70
N SER A 103 14.42 7.81 5.60
CA SER A 103 15.60 7.80 6.47
C SER A 103 15.63 6.60 7.42
N ARG A 104 14.48 5.96 7.66
CA ARG A 104 14.31 4.73 8.44
C ARG A 104 14.50 3.45 7.61
N GLY A 105 14.86 3.58 6.32
CA GLY A 105 15.27 2.47 5.47
C GLY A 105 14.27 2.01 4.42
N VAL A 106 13.05 2.56 4.37
CA VAL A 106 12.09 2.28 3.29
C VAL A 106 12.66 2.71 1.94
N SER A 107 12.49 1.91 0.89
CA SER A 107 13.05 2.25 -0.43
C SER A 107 12.22 3.30 -1.17
N ASN A 108 10.90 3.18 -1.14
CA ASN A 108 9.95 4.10 -1.79
C ASN A 108 8.76 4.35 -0.86
N VAL A 109 8.40 5.60 -0.64
CA VAL A 109 7.19 5.99 0.07
C VAL A 109 6.21 6.60 -0.93
N ILE A 110 5.02 6.02 -1.06
CA ILE A 110 3.95 6.53 -1.91
C ILE A 110 2.82 7.01 -1.00
N ALA A 111 2.84 8.28 -0.67
CA ALA A 111 1.80 8.89 0.14
C ALA A 111 0.51 9.06 -0.67
N THR A 112 -0.58 8.38 -0.26
CA THR A 112 -1.90 8.58 -0.87
C THR A 112 -2.58 9.80 -0.25
N LEU A 113 -3.04 10.73 -1.10
CA LEU A 113 -3.52 12.06 -0.71
C LEU A 113 -5.00 12.27 -1.07
N GLY A 114 -5.77 11.18 -1.13
CA GLY A 114 -7.18 11.18 -1.46
C GLY A 114 -7.46 11.81 -2.83
N ASP A 115 -8.32 12.83 -2.87
CA ASP A 115 -8.73 13.52 -4.11
C ASP A 115 -7.63 14.38 -4.75
N ARG A 116 -6.48 14.52 -4.09
CA ARG A 116 -5.30 15.18 -4.64
C ARG A 116 -4.43 14.22 -5.48
N GLY A 117 -4.40 12.94 -5.14
CA GLY A 117 -3.61 11.93 -5.85
C GLY A 117 -2.59 11.22 -4.96
N ALA A 118 -1.36 11.06 -5.45
CA ALA A 118 -0.28 10.40 -4.73
C ALA A 118 1.04 11.17 -4.86
N LEU A 119 1.86 11.12 -3.81
CA LEU A 119 3.21 11.66 -3.77
C LEU A 119 4.20 10.50 -3.59
N LEU A 120 4.99 10.23 -4.60
CA LEU A 120 6.14 9.34 -4.50
C LEU A 120 7.33 10.11 -3.94
N VAL A 121 7.98 9.57 -2.92
CA VAL A 121 9.24 10.08 -2.37
C VAL A 121 10.22 8.90 -2.28
N ASN A 122 11.39 9.03 -2.91
CA ASN A 122 12.44 8.02 -2.89
C ASN A 122 13.83 8.67 -2.98
N ARG A 123 14.88 7.87 -3.07
CA ARG A 123 16.27 8.35 -3.16
C ARG A 123 16.57 9.25 -4.37
N TYR A 124 15.73 9.28 -5.37
CA TYR A 124 15.89 10.10 -6.57
C TYR A 124 15.16 11.44 -6.48
N GLY A 125 14.38 11.64 -5.43
CA GLY A 125 13.61 12.85 -5.19
C GLY A 125 12.11 12.55 -4.99
N GLU A 126 11.30 13.53 -5.35
CA GLU A 126 9.85 13.44 -5.22
C GLU A 126 9.15 13.62 -6.58
N THR A 127 8.02 12.94 -6.74
CA THR A 127 7.14 13.09 -7.90
C THR A 127 5.70 13.07 -7.47
N PHE A 128 4.94 14.08 -7.85
CA PHE A 128 3.52 14.17 -7.56
C PHE A 128 2.69 13.66 -8.74
N TYR A 129 1.74 12.79 -8.46
CA TYR A 129 0.80 12.20 -9.42
C TYR A 129 -0.61 12.67 -9.09
N PRO A 130 -1.18 13.63 -9.83
CA PRO A 130 -2.50 14.17 -9.51
C PRO A 130 -3.60 13.13 -9.71
N ALA A 131 -4.63 13.16 -8.83
CA ALA A 131 -5.81 12.34 -9.00
C ALA A 131 -6.71 12.88 -10.12
N ARG A 132 -7.46 11.98 -10.74
CA ARG A 132 -8.56 12.35 -11.63
C ARG A 132 -9.71 12.95 -10.82
N LYS A 133 -10.23 14.08 -11.25
CA LYS A 133 -11.38 14.73 -10.60
C LYS A 133 -12.65 13.95 -10.90
N VAL A 134 -13.31 13.46 -9.87
CA VAL A 134 -14.56 12.71 -9.93
C VAL A 134 -15.48 13.12 -8.79
N VAL A 135 -16.76 12.80 -8.90
CA VAL A 135 -17.71 12.93 -7.79
C VAL A 135 -17.67 11.63 -6.98
N SER A 136 -17.13 11.71 -5.77
CA SER A 136 -17.06 10.55 -4.88
C SER A 136 -18.43 10.20 -4.32
N VAL A 137 -18.76 8.92 -4.34
CA VAL A 137 -19.98 8.32 -3.78
C VAL A 137 -19.65 7.55 -2.50
N ASP A 138 -18.55 6.77 -2.53
CA ASP A 138 -18.11 5.95 -1.41
C ASP A 138 -16.58 5.79 -1.50
N THR A 139 -15.86 6.08 -0.42
CA THR A 139 -14.39 5.97 -0.37
C THR A 139 -13.91 4.63 0.21
N THR A 140 -14.83 3.73 0.53
CA THR A 140 -14.49 2.39 1.03
C THR A 140 -13.61 1.66 0.03
N ALA A 141 -12.56 1.01 0.52
CA ALA A 141 -11.58 0.28 -0.28
C ALA A 141 -10.80 1.08 -1.33
N ALA A 142 -10.81 2.43 -1.30
CA ALA A 142 -10.03 3.23 -2.24
C ALA A 142 -8.52 2.98 -2.13
N GLY A 143 -8.00 2.84 -0.91
CA GLY A 143 -6.60 2.48 -0.64
C GLY A 143 -6.26 1.06 -1.10
N ASP A 144 -7.16 0.11 -0.86
CA ASP A 144 -6.98 -1.28 -1.30
C ASP A 144 -6.96 -1.36 -2.84
N CYS A 145 -7.87 -0.64 -3.49
CA CYS A 145 -7.90 -0.50 -4.94
C CYS A 145 -6.60 0.09 -5.48
N PHE A 146 -6.07 1.15 -4.85
CA PHE A 146 -4.79 1.74 -5.23
C PHE A 146 -3.66 0.72 -5.15
N ASN A 147 -3.50 0.05 -4.02
CA ASN A 147 -2.44 -0.94 -3.80
C ASN A 147 -2.56 -2.11 -4.78
N GLY A 148 -3.75 -2.69 -4.93
CA GLY A 148 -4.00 -3.81 -5.84
C GLY A 148 -3.73 -3.45 -7.30
N ALA A 149 -4.20 -2.28 -7.76
CA ALA A 149 -3.98 -1.81 -9.11
C ALA A 149 -2.50 -1.50 -9.40
N MET A 150 -1.80 -0.86 -8.43
CA MET A 150 -0.37 -0.59 -8.55
C MET A 150 0.44 -1.87 -8.73
N VAL A 151 0.18 -2.86 -7.88
CA VAL A 151 0.89 -4.14 -7.95
C VAL A 151 0.59 -4.89 -9.24
N ALA A 152 -0.66 -4.90 -9.68
CA ALA A 152 -1.03 -5.52 -10.97
C ALA A 152 -0.26 -4.89 -12.14
N ALA A 153 -0.15 -3.57 -12.18
CA ALA A 153 0.59 -2.85 -13.21
C ALA A 153 2.11 -3.14 -13.14
N LEU A 154 2.70 -3.15 -11.94
CA LEU A 154 4.10 -3.52 -11.74
C LEU A 154 4.39 -4.96 -12.18
N ALA A 155 3.50 -5.91 -11.84
CA ALA A 155 3.64 -7.32 -12.20
C ALA A 155 3.54 -7.55 -13.73
N GLU A 156 2.89 -6.66 -14.44
CA GLU A 156 2.84 -6.64 -15.91
C GLU A 156 4.05 -5.95 -16.56
N GLY A 157 5.01 -5.49 -15.76
CA GLY A 157 6.24 -4.86 -16.23
C GLY A 157 6.11 -3.38 -16.55
N GLN A 158 5.03 -2.71 -16.11
CA GLN A 158 4.93 -1.26 -16.23
C GLN A 158 5.96 -0.58 -15.32
N SER A 159 6.38 0.61 -15.71
CA SER A 159 7.24 1.45 -14.87
C SER A 159 6.51 1.88 -13.58
N GLU A 160 7.26 2.24 -12.55
CA GLU A 160 6.72 2.77 -11.29
C GLU A 160 5.77 3.95 -11.52
N ALA A 161 6.13 4.86 -12.44
CA ALA A 161 5.29 6.01 -12.76
C ALA A 161 3.96 5.60 -13.41
N GLU A 162 3.98 4.67 -14.36
CA GLU A 162 2.78 4.14 -15.01
C GLU A 162 1.91 3.38 -14.01
N ALA A 163 2.51 2.58 -13.12
CA ALA A 163 1.78 1.84 -12.10
C ALA A 163 1.06 2.76 -11.10
N ILE A 164 1.69 3.88 -10.68
CA ILE A 164 1.05 4.86 -9.81
C ILE A 164 -0.09 5.59 -10.52
N LEU A 165 0.09 5.95 -11.79
CA LEU A 165 -0.98 6.56 -12.61
C LEU A 165 -2.15 5.60 -12.79
N PHE A 166 -1.87 4.34 -13.11
CA PHE A 166 -2.89 3.29 -13.22
C PHE A 166 -3.67 3.13 -11.92
N ALA A 167 -2.97 3.09 -10.77
CA ALA A 167 -3.57 3.00 -9.44
C ALA A 167 -4.46 4.21 -9.10
N ASN A 168 -4.01 5.44 -9.42
CA ASN A 168 -4.80 6.66 -9.25
C ASN A 168 -6.11 6.62 -10.06
N ILE A 169 -6.04 6.16 -11.32
CA ILE A 169 -7.23 6.04 -12.17
C ILE A 169 -8.17 4.98 -11.62
N ALA A 170 -7.65 3.79 -11.27
CA ALA A 170 -8.45 2.71 -10.69
C ALA A 170 -9.20 3.17 -9.43
N SER A 171 -8.48 3.81 -8.49
CA SER A 171 -9.09 4.34 -7.26
C SER A 171 -10.11 5.43 -7.57
N SER A 172 -9.87 6.28 -8.58
CA SER A 172 -10.83 7.31 -8.97
C SER A 172 -12.14 6.72 -9.52
N ILE A 173 -12.10 5.56 -10.16
CA ILE A 173 -13.30 4.84 -10.61
C ILE A 173 -13.99 4.21 -9.39
N ALA A 174 -13.25 3.52 -8.53
CA ALA A 174 -13.79 2.84 -7.36
C ALA A 174 -14.62 3.79 -6.49
N VAL A 175 -14.10 4.99 -6.18
CA VAL A 175 -14.82 5.94 -5.32
C VAL A 175 -16.11 6.52 -5.92
N THR A 176 -16.38 6.30 -7.21
CA THR A 176 -17.66 6.68 -7.84
C THR A 176 -18.77 5.64 -7.64
N ARG A 177 -18.47 4.51 -7.02
CA ARG A 177 -19.36 3.37 -6.82
C ARG A 177 -19.52 3.07 -5.33
N LYS A 178 -20.62 2.40 -4.96
CA LYS A 178 -20.85 1.93 -3.59
C LYS A 178 -20.20 0.57 -3.36
N GLY A 179 -19.76 0.35 -2.12
CA GLY A 179 -19.25 -0.94 -1.65
C GLY A 179 -17.74 -1.06 -1.75
N ALA A 180 -17.22 -2.20 -1.31
CA ALA A 180 -15.79 -2.52 -1.33
C ALA A 180 -15.43 -3.26 -2.63
N GLN A 181 -15.53 -4.59 -2.66
CA GLN A 181 -15.17 -5.37 -3.87
C GLN A 181 -16.01 -5.01 -5.10
N GLU A 182 -17.29 -4.72 -4.92
CA GLU A 182 -18.20 -4.36 -6.02
C GLU A 182 -17.87 -3.01 -6.66
N SER A 183 -17.14 -2.15 -5.97
CA SER A 183 -16.72 -0.84 -6.50
C SER A 183 -15.49 -0.92 -7.40
N LEU A 184 -14.68 -1.99 -7.26
CA LEU A 184 -13.41 -2.10 -7.95
C LEU A 184 -13.60 -2.17 -9.47
N PRO A 185 -12.81 -1.39 -10.26
CA PRO A 185 -12.88 -1.45 -11.71
C PRO A 185 -12.22 -2.73 -12.24
N ILE A 186 -12.66 -3.16 -13.40
CA ILE A 186 -11.90 -4.11 -14.21
C ILE A 186 -10.81 -3.36 -15.00
N ARG A 187 -9.81 -4.09 -15.47
CA ARG A 187 -8.65 -3.51 -16.16
C ARG A 187 -9.01 -2.64 -17.34
N GLU A 188 -9.95 -3.11 -18.15
CA GLU A 188 -10.41 -2.44 -19.37
C GLU A 188 -10.98 -1.05 -19.09
N GLU A 189 -11.66 -0.87 -17.97
CA GLU A 189 -12.21 0.43 -17.55
C GLU A 189 -11.10 1.44 -17.22
N VAL A 190 -9.99 0.96 -16.66
CA VAL A 190 -8.82 1.80 -16.36
C VAL A 190 -8.08 2.13 -17.66
N ALA A 191 -7.85 1.13 -18.51
CA ALA A 191 -7.09 1.28 -19.75
C ALA A 191 -7.73 2.27 -20.76
N VAL A 192 -9.04 2.43 -20.73
CA VAL A 192 -9.74 3.43 -21.61
C VAL A 192 -9.45 4.88 -21.17
N ILE A 193 -9.00 5.08 -19.92
CA ILE A 193 -8.78 6.41 -19.33
C ILE A 193 -7.29 6.79 -19.38
N MET A 194 -6.38 5.81 -19.40
CA MET A 194 -4.93 6.04 -19.55
C MET A 194 -4.59 6.68 -20.90
#